data_96992cb5d281de429457b77c6b055baa
#
_entry.id   96992cb5d281de429457b77c6b055baa
#
_cell.length_a   1.000
_cell.length_b   1.000
_cell.length_c   1.000
_cell.angle_alpha   90.00
_cell.angle_beta   90.00
_cell.angle_gamma   90.00
#
_symmetry.space_group_name_H-M   'P 1'
#
loop_
_entity.id
_entity.type
_entity.pdbx_description
1 polymer ?
#
loop_
_entity_poly.entity_id
_entity_poly.type
_entity_poly.pdbx_seq_one_letter_code
_entity_poly.pdbx_strand_id
1 'polypeptide(L)'
;MDLSPQLFTPDAPPLQASPAYAAALGVLGRDALTLSLRANEQRLGRAQIVLRNFPALGTVAWLPMGPTWSGAPPHFLKVMALRHLAKRLPTTGIRLWISTASTAEDDSAFAEAGHFVLSAAQSRARLDLLRPIERIRADLSGKWRNSLSRADRSHLQIQNDPFPPGSDHWLLREEALLRA
;
A
#
# COMPACT_ATOMS: atom_id res chain seq x y z
N MET A 1 22.41 -15.28 6.17
CA MET A 1 21.59 -14.07 5.98
C MET A 1 20.52 -14.15 7.05
N ASP A 2 20.71 -13.40 8.13
CA ASP A 2 19.84 -13.48 9.30
C ASP A 2 18.53 -12.72 8.99
N LEU A 3 17.45 -13.47 8.77
CA LEU A 3 16.10 -12.94 8.57
C LEU A 3 15.42 -12.78 9.93
N SER A 4 16.04 -12.05 10.83
CA SER A 4 15.34 -11.63 12.03
C SER A 4 14.07 -10.90 11.60
N PRO A 5 12.87 -11.31 12.07
CA PRO A 5 11.63 -10.62 11.71
C PRO A 5 11.75 -9.19 12.19
N GLN A 6 11.84 -8.25 11.27
CA GLN A 6 11.72 -6.84 11.61
C GLN A 6 10.32 -6.68 12.21
N LEU A 7 10.29 -6.53 13.51
CA LEU A 7 9.09 -6.29 14.30
C LEU A 7 8.32 -5.13 13.64
N PHE A 8 7.14 -5.45 13.16
CA PHE A 8 6.20 -4.48 12.61
C PHE A 8 5.89 -3.47 13.71
N THR A 9 6.50 -2.31 13.65
CA THR A 9 6.10 -1.23 14.54
C THR A 9 4.69 -0.78 14.14
N PRO A 10 3.83 -0.38 15.08
CA PRO A 10 2.49 0.14 14.78
C PRO A 10 2.49 1.27 13.75
N ASP A 11 3.60 1.99 13.65
CA ASP A 11 3.82 3.11 12.73
C ASP A 11 4.51 2.70 11.41
N ALA A 12 4.72 1.40 11.17
CA ALA A 12 5.30 0.96 9.92
C ALA A 12 4.37 1.33 8.74
N PRO A 13 4.90 1.95 7.69
CA PRO A 13 4.09 2.30 6.54
C PRO A 13 3.53 1.03 5.87
N PRO A 14 2.36 1.13 5.23
CA PRO A 14 1.85 0.05 4.41
C PRO A 14 2.91 -0.42 3.40
N LEU A 15 2.89 -1.71 3.05
CA LEU A 15 3.85 -2.29 2.11
C LEU A 15 4.01 -1.43 0.85
N GLN A 16 2.90 -1.00 0.26
CA GLN A 16 2.88 -0.19 -0.96
C GLN A 16 3.49 1.21 -0.81
N ALA A 17 3.69 1.68 0.42
CA ALA A 17 4.38 2.93 0.73
C ALA A 17 5.81 2.69 1.24
N SER A 18 6.30 1.46 1.22
CA SER A 18 7.63 1.10 1.71
C SER A 18 8.71 1.20 0.61
N PRO A 19 9.98 1.48 0.97
CA PRO A 19 11.09 1.44 0.02
C PRO A 19 11.27 0.06 -0.64
N ALA A 20 10.98 -1.03 0.10
CA ALA A 20 11.05 -2.39 -0.43
C ALA A 20 10.09 -2.61 -1.60
N TYR A 21 8.88 -2.04 -1.53
CA TYR A 21 7.93 -2.10 -2.63
C TYR A 21 8.43 -1.34 -3.86
N ALA A 22 9.01 -0.15 -3.67
CA ALA A 22 9.62 0.61 -4.77
C ALA A 22 10.76 -0.17 -5.44
N ALA A 23 11.63 -0.80 -4.65
CA ALA A 23 12.72 -1.62 -5.17
C ALA A 23 12.19 -2.83 -5.97
N ALA A 24 11.15 -3.51 -5.45
CA ALA A 24 10.51 -4.63 -6.16
C ALA A 24 9.88 -4.19 -7.49
N LEU A 25 9.24 -3.02 -7.53
CA LEU A 25 8.71 -2.45 -8.78
C LEU A 25 9.82 -2.16 -9.79
N GLY A 26 10.98 -1.64 -9.34
CA GLY A 26 12.15 -1.42 -10.19
C GLY A 26 12.66 -2.71 -10.83
N VAL A 27 12.71 -3.80 -10.08
CA VAL A 27 13.07 -5.14 -10.62
C VAL A 27 12.08 -5.60 -11.70
N LEU A 28 10.81 -5.22 -11.57
CA LEU A 28 9.76 -5.53 -12.55
C LEU A 28 9.70 -4.51 -13.72
N GLY A 29 10.70 -3.62 -13.84
CA GLY A 29 10.75 -2.61 -14.88
C GLY A 29 9.64 -1.55 -14.77
N ARG A 30 9.16 -1.30 -13.55
CA ARG A 30 8.13 -0.29 -13.27
C ARG A 30 8.78 0.95 -12.66
N ASP A 31 8.44 2.11 -13.20
CA ASP A 31 8.93 3.38 -12.66
C ASP A 31 8.22 3.71 -11.35
N ALA A 32 9.00 3.81 -10.29
CA ALA A 32 8.53 4.20 -8.97
C ALA A 32 9.40 5.34 -8.41
N LEU A 33 8.74 6.35 -7.87
CA LEU A 33 9.37 7.51 -7.27
C LEU A 33 9.01 7.60 -5.79
N THR A 34 9.98 7.88 -4.96
CA THR A 34 9.74 8.22 -3.55
C THR A 34 10.05 9.70 -3.35
N LEU A 35 9.03 10.48 -3.01
CA LEU A 35 9.15 11.90 -2.77
C LEU A 35 9.07 12.22 -1.28
N SER A 36 9.97 13.04 -0.78
CA SER A 36 9.92 13.59 0.57
C SER A 36 9.08 14.87 0.55
N LEU A 37 8.03 14.91 1.36
CA LEU A 37 7.18 16.08 1.53
C LEU A 37 7.77 16.92 2.68
N ARG A 38 8.07 18.19 2.41
CA ARG A 38 8.70 19.09 3.38
C ARG A 38 8.00 20.45 3.34
N ALA A 39 7.93 21.09 4.51
CA ALA A 39 7.65 22.52 4.64
C ALA A 39 8.86 23.15 5.32
N ASN A 40 9.56 24.03 4.60
CA ASN A 40 10.88 24.52 4.99
C ASN A 40 11.81 23.31 5.29
N GLU A 41 12.43 23.27 6.44
CA GLU A 41 13.30 22.16 6.86
C GLU A 41 12.54 20.99 7.51
N GLN A 42 11.29 21.22 7.92
CA GLN A 42 10.49 20.19 8.58
C GLN A 42 9.99 19.17 7.58
N ARG A 43 10.25 17.89 7.88
CA ARG A 43 9.68 16.79 7.12
C ARG A 43 8.21 16.59 7.50
N LEU A 44 7.31 16.73 6.54
CA LEU A 44 5.86 16.48 6.71
C LEU A 44 5.50 15.02 6.46
N GLY A 45 6.24 14.34 5.59
CA GLY A 45 5.92 12.98 5.21
C GLY A 45 6.66 12.52 3.96
N ARG A 46 6.15 11.46 3.35
CA ARG A 46 6.63 10.94 2.07
C ARG A 46 5.47 10.43 1.21
N ALA A 47 5.63 10.48 -0.10
CA ALA A 47 4.72 9.89 -1.05
C ALA A 47 5.48 8.93 -1.95
N GLN A 48 4.95 7.71 -2.11
CA GLN A 48 5.47 6.75 -3.08
C GLN A 48 4.54 6.70 -4.27
N ILE A 49 5.09 6.92 -5.45
CA ILE A 49 4.36 7.12 -6.68
C ILE A 49 4.82 6.06 -7.68
N VAL A 50 3.87 5.40 -8.29
CA VAL A 50 4.09 4.49 -9.42
C VAL A 50 3.63 5.21 -10.68
N LEU A 51 4.50 5.30 -11.66
CA LEU A 51 4.15 5.89 -12.96
C LEU A 51 3.66 4.79 -13.90
N ARG A 52 2.57 5.07 -14.60
CA ARG A 52 2.01 4.16 -15.60
C ARG A 52 1.76 4.92 -16.90
N ASN A 53 2.30 4.38 -17.97
CA ASN A 53 2.10 4.93 -19.30
C ASN A 53 0.90 4.25 -19.96
N PHE A 54 -0.03 5.05 -20.43
CA PHE A 54 -1.20 4.61 -21.18
C PHE A 54 -1.13 5.24 -22.57
N PRO A 55 -1.23 4.46 -23.66
CA PRO A 55 -1.06 4.97 -25.02
C PRO A 55 -1.96 6.17 -25.38
N ALA A 56 -3.19 6.20 -24.85
CA ALA A 56 -4.15 7.26 -25.15
C ALA A 56 -4.16 8.39 -24.12
N LEU A 57 -3.69 8.15 -22.90
CA LEU A 57 -3.81 9.10 -21.77
C LEU A 57 -2.48 9.75 -21.39
N GLY A 58 -1.36 9.19 -21.85
CA GLY A 58 -0.03 9.60 -21.42
C GLY A 58 0.38 8.96 -20.09
N THR A 59 1.26 9.63 -19.34
CA THR A 59 1.77 9.13 -18.05
C THR A 59 0.84 9.52 -16.93
N VAL A 60 0.31 8.51 -16.22
CA VAL A 60 -0.53 8.65 -15.03
C VAL A 60 0.32 8.37 -13.80
N ALA A 61 0.22 9.23 -12.79
CA ALA A 61 0.82 9.01 -11.48
C ALA A 61 -0.19 8.32 -10.55
N TRP A 62 0.22 7.23 -9.95
CA TRP A 62 -0.59 6.48 -9.01
C TRP A 62 0.11 6.38 -7.65
N LEU A 63 -0.58 6.82 -6.60
CA LEU A 63 -0.20 6.66 -5.21
C LEU A 63 -1.03 5.53 -4.61
N PRO A 64 -0.50 4.32 -4.51
CA PRO A 64 -1.28 3.15 -4.06
C PRO A 64 -1.82 3.30 -2.63
N MET A 65 -1.08 4.04 -1.82
CA MET A 65 -1.43 4.40 -0.45
C MET A 65 -1.02 5.85 -0.27
N GLY A 66 -1.91 6.76 -0.16
CA GLY A 66 -1.64 8.21 -0.06
C GLY A 66 -0.34 8.64 0.61
N PRO A 67 -0.08 9.88 0.85
CA PRO A 67 1.11 10.28 1.58
C PRO A 67 1.15 9.65 2.97
N THR A 68 2.29 9.12 3.37
CA THR A 68 2.53 8.71 4.75
C THR A 68 3.04 9.93 5.51
N TRP A 69 2.25 10.45 6.42
CA TRP A 69 2.60 11.63 7.19
C TRP A 69 3.55 11.29 8.34
N SER A 70 4.48 12.18 8.62
CA SER A 70 5.38 12.10 9.78
C SER A 70 4.73 12.84 10.95
N GLY A 71 4.29 12.11 11.95
CA GLY A 71 3.45 12.68 13.03
C GLY A 71 2.07 13.09 12.52
N ALA A 72 1.53 14.15 13.09
CA ALA A 72 0.23 14.73 12.72
C ALA A 72 0.41 16.15 12.19
N PRO A 73 0.85 16.35 10.94
CA PRO A 73 1.02 17.70 10.43
C PRO A 73 -0.34 18.42 10.36
N PRO A 74 -0.37 19.73 10.62
CA PRO A 74 -1.59 20.53 10.52
C PRO A 74 -2.29 20.35 9.18
N HIS A 75 -3.61 20.37 9.19
CA HIS A 75 -4.44 20.14 8.00
C HIS A 75 -4.03 21.01 6.81
N PHE A 76 -3.82 22.31 7.02
CA PHE A 76 -3.43 23.24 5.95
C PHE A 76 -2.09 22.85 5.29
N LEU A 77 -1.13 22.29 6.05
CA LEU A 77 0.12 21.80 5.49
C LEU A 77 -0.07 20.54 4.65
N LYS A 78 -1.00 19.66 5.04
CA LYS A 78 -1.38 18.51 4.21
C LYS A 78 -1.95 18.98 2.86
N VAL A 79 -2.88 19.93 2.90
CA VAL A 79 -3.49 20.53 1.69
C VAL A 79 -2.43 21.16 0.78
N MET A 80 -1.55 22.00 1.34
CA MET A 80 -0.47 22.62 0.58
C MET A 80 0.46 21.59 -0.05
N ALA A 81 0.85 20.56 0.72
CA ALA A 81 1.72 19.49 0.23
C ALA A 81 1.07 18.72 -0.93
N LEU A 82 -0.23 18.41 -0.84
CA LEU A 82 -0.98 17.73 -1.90
C LEU A 82 -1.08 18.59 -3.17
N ARG A 83 -1.40 19.88 -3.04
CA ARG A 83 -1.41 20.81 -4.18
C ARG A 83 -0.05 20.95 -4.84
N HIS A 84 1.01 21.00 -4.03
CA HIS A 84 2.38 21.09 -4.55
C HIS A 84 2.81 19.81 -5.22
N LEU A 85 2.47 18.65 -4.63
CA LEU A 85 2.72 17.34 -5.21
C LEU A 85 2.10 17.22 -6.59
N ALA A 86 0.81 17.57 -6.73
CA ALA A 86 0.09 17.53 -8.01
C ALA A 86 0.78 18.32 -9.13
N LYS A 87 1.41 19.46 -8.79
CA LYS A 87 2.15 20.29 -9.75
C LYS A 87 3.51 19.72 -10.16
N ARG A 88 4.10 18.86 -9.31
CA ARG A 88 5.47 18.34 -9.48
C ARG A 88 5.52 16.93 -10.07
N LEU A 89 4.38 16.27 -10.18
CA LEU A 89 4.32 14.92 -10.73
C LEU A 89 4.71 14.93 -12.22
N PRO A 90 5.58 13.99 -12.66
CA PRO A 90 6.00 13.89 -14.06
C PRO A 90 4.91 13.20 -14.90
N THR A 91 3.74 13.82 -14.96
CA THR A 91 2.63 13.36 -15.78
C THR A 91 2.66 14.04 -17.15
N THR A 92 2.30 13.30 -18.20
CA THR A 92 2.20 13.80 -19.57
C THR A 92 0.77 13.58 -20.11
N GLY A 93 0.38 14.33 -21.12
CA GLY A 93 -0.97 14.23 -21.66
C GLY A 93 -2.02 14.74 -20.67
N ILE A 94 -3.00 13.91 -20.33
CA ILE A 94 -3.99 14.23 -19.29
C ILE A 94 -3.29 14.15 -17.94
N ARG A 95 -3.17 15.29 -17.24
CA ARG A 95 -2.56 15.34 -15.92
C ARG A 95 -3.47 14.66 -14.90
N LEU A 96 -3.35 13.35 -14.82
CA LEU A 96 -4.12 12.53 -13.91
C LEU A 96 -3.18 11.93 -12.86
N TRP A 97 -3.56 12.07 -11.60
CA TRP A 97 -2.99 11.27 -10.54
C TRP A 97 -4.10 10.71 -9.65
N ILE A 98 -3.91 9.49 -9.23
CA ILE A 98 -4.87 8.73 -8.45
C ILE A 98 -4.21 8.43 -7.10
N SER A 99 -4.92 8.70 -6.02
CA SER A 99 -4.44 8.40 -4.68
C SER A 99 -5.54 7.75 -3.86
N THR A 100 -5.11 6.95 -2.89
CA THR A 100 -5.98 6.41 -1.85
C THR A 100 -5.71 7.19 -0.57
N ALA A 101 -6.70 7.88 -0.03
CA ALA A 101 -6.61 8.47 1.30
C ALA A 101 -6.54 7.36 2.35
N SER A 102 -5.80 7.60 3.43
CA SER A 102 -5.61 6.62 4.49
C SER A 102 -6.53 6.84 5.69
N THR A 103 -7.05 8.05 5.86
CA THR A 103 -7.95 8.43 6.97
C THR A 103 -9.02 9.39 6.48
N ALA A 104 -10.10 9.56 7.25
CA ALA A 104 -11.15 10.55 6.95
C ALA A 104 -10.61 12.00 6.96
N GLU A 105 -9.60 12.29 7.80
CA GLU A 105 -8.92 13.58 7.80
C GLU A 105 -8.14 13.81 6.50
N ASP A 106 -7.53 12.75 5.97
CA ASP A 106 -6.85 12.82 4.68
C ASP A 106 -7.85 13.02 3.54
N ASP A 107 -9.06 12.42 3.60
CA ASP A 107 -10.12 12.66 2.63
C ASP A 107 -10.47 14.13 2.52
N SER A 108 -10.61 14.83 3.66
CA SER A 108 -10.91 16.27 3.67
C SER A 108 -9.75 17.10 3.08
N ALA A 109 -8.51 16.74 3.38
CA ALA A 109 -7.34 17.40 2.82
C ALA A 109 -7.23 17.20 1.29
N PHE A 110 -7.54 16.00 0.81
CA PHE A 110 -7.61 15.73 -0.63
C PHE A 110 -8.70 16.55 -1.31
N ALA A 111 -9.91 16.60 -0.73
CA ALA A 111 -11.02 17.40 -1.27
C ALA A 111 -10.67 18.89 -1.35
N GLU A 112 -10.10 19.46 -0.29
CA GLU A 112 -9.68 20.86 -0.26
C GLU A 112 -8.50 21.13 -1.21
N ALA A 113 -7.64 20.13 -1.44
CA ALA A 113 -6.57 20.24 -2.44
C ALA A 113 -7.07 20.20 -3.89
N GLY A 114 -8.37 19.99 -4.13
CA GLY A 114 -8.99 19.98 -5.44
C GLY A 114 -9.18 18.59 -6.04
N HIS A 115 -9.10 17.52 -5.22
CA HIS A 115 -9.36 16.15 -5.66
C HIS A 115 -10.84 15.81 -5.47
N PHE A 116 -11.31 14.86 -6.24
CA PHE A 116 -12.66 14.34 -6.12
C PHE A 116 -12.64 12.83 -5.93
N VAL A 117 -13.66 12.30 -5.30
CA VAL A 117 -13.82 10.86 -5.06
C VAL A 117 -14.15 10.17 -6.38
N LEU A 118 -13.27 9.26 -6.81
CA LEU A 118 -13.45 8.46 -8.02
C LEU A 118 -14.19 7.15 -7.73
N SER A 119 -13.94 6.54 -6.59
CA SER A 119 -14.59 5.30 -6.17
C SER A 119 -14.77 5.26 -4.66
N ALA A 120 -15.68 4.41 -4.19
CA ALA A 120 -15.86 4.18 -2.77
C ALA A 120 -14.58 3.62 -2.13
N ALA A 121 -14.34 3.98 -0.87
CA ALA A 121 -13.24 3.44 -0.10
C ALA A 121 -13.36 1.93 0.08
N GLN A 122 -12.25 1.23 -0.09
CA GLN A 122 -12.19 -0.20 0.18
C GLN A 122 -11.88 -0.44 1.66
N SER A 123 -12.68 -1.28 2.30
CA SER A 123 -12.40 -1.71 3.66
C SER A 123 -11.22 -2.67 3.70
N ARG A 124 -10.32 -2.47 4.66
CA ARG A 124 -9.19 -3.36 4.91
C ARG A 124 -9.24 -3.87 6.34
N ALA A 125 -9.07 -5.15 6.50
CA ALA A 125 -8.87 -5.74 7.81
C ALA A 125 -7.38 -5.67 8.19
N ARG A 126 -7.09 -5.21 9.40
CA ARG A 126 -5.74 -5.23 9.97
C ARG A 126 -5.74 -6.22 11.13
N LEU A 127 -4.81 -7.17 11.08
CA LEU A 127 -4.59 -8.13 12.14
C LEU A 127 -3.25 -7.82 12.82
N ASP A 128 -3.30 -7.58 14.12
CA ASP A 128 -2.10 -7.43 14.93
C ASP A 128 -1.55 -8.81 15.32
N LEU A 129 -0.45 -9.19 14.70
CA LEU A 129 0.20 -10.49 14.90
C LEU A 129 1.10 -10.55 16.15
N LEU A 130 1.33 -9.42 16.84
CA LEU A 130 2.09 -9.39 18.10
C LEU A 130 1.25 -9.87 19.29
N ARG A 131 -0.06 -9.97 19.12
CA ARG A 131 -0.97 -10.46 20.16
C ARG A 131 -0.88 -11.98 20.30
N PRO A 132 -1.12 -12.52 21.53
CA PRO A 132 -1.23 -13.97 21.72
C PRO A 132 -2.28 -14.58 20.78
N ILE A 133 -1.97 -15.75 20.20
CA ILE A 133 -2.84 -16.41 19.21
C ILE A 133 -4.25 -16.70 19.75
N GLU A 134 -4.36 -16.98 21.05
CA GLU A 134 -5.64 -17.22 21.72
C GLU A 134 -6.53 -15.96 21.70
N ARG A 135 -5.91 -14.79 21.89
CA ARG A 135 -6.62 -13.50 21.78
C ARG A 135 -7.03 -13.19 20.37
N ILE A 136 -6.16 -13.44 19.39
CA ILE A 136 -6.49 -13.28 17.97
C ILE A 136 -7.68 -14.17 17.61
N ARG A 137 -7.65 -15.44 18.03
CA ARG A 137 -8.76 -16.38 17.80
C ARG A 137 -10.06 -15.96 18.49
N ALA A 138 -9.99 -15.44 19.71
CA ALA A 138 -11.16 -14.98 20.46
C ALA A 138 -11.86 -13.79 19.78
N ASP A 139 -11.09 -12.89 19.16
CA ASP A 139 -11.61 -11.69 18.50
C ASP A 139 -12.19 -11.96 17.10
N LEU A 140 -11.96 -13.15 16.53
CA LEU A 140 -12.59 -13.52 15.27
C LEU A 140 -14.12 -13.60 15.43
N SER A 141 -14.85 -13.18 14.41
CA SER A 141 -16.31 -13.42 14.37
C SER A 141 -16.63 -14.91 14.49
N GLY A 142 -17.81 -15.25 15.02
CA GLY A 142 -18.24 -16.64 15.20
C GLY A 142 -18.11 -17.47 13.92
N LYS A 143 -18.45 -16.89 12.76
CA LYS A 143 -18.32 -17.55 11.46
C LYS A 143 -16.88 -17.93 11.16
N TRP A 144 -15.94 -17.04 11.38
CA TRP A 144 -14.51 -17.30 11.14
C TRP A 144 -13.92 -18.30 12.12
N ARG A 145 -14.29 -18.23 13.41
CA ARG A 145 -13.88 -19.23 14.41
C ARG A 145 -14.34 -20.63 14.05
N ASN A 146 -15.61 -20.78 13.61
CA ASN A 146 -16.15 -22.07 13.20
C ASN A 146 -15.44 -22.60 11.95
N SER A 147 -15.15 -21.75 10.97
CA SER A 147 -14.40 -22.13 9.78
C SER A 147 -12.98 -22.58 10.13
N LEU A 148 -12.28 -21.86 11.02
CA LEU A 148 -10.96 -22.23 11.50
C LEU A 148 -10.98 -23.57 12.23
N SER A 149 -11.92 -23.77 13.16
CA SER A 149 -12.07 -25.04 13.88
C SER A 149 -12.41 -26.23 12.94
N ARG A 150 -13.09 -25.96 11.82
CA ARG A 150 -13.33 -26.99 10.80
C ARG A 150 -12.04 -27.31 10.05
N ALA A 151 -11.25 -26.30 9.67
CA ALA A 151 -9.97 -26.46 9.02
C ALA A 151 -8.97 -27.23 9.92
N ASP A 152 -8.90 -26.89 11.21
CA ASP A 152 -8.06 -27.60 12.19
C ASP A 152 -8.39 -29.11 12.26
N ARG A 153 -9.67 -29.48 12.06
CA ARG A 153 -10.12 -30.89 12.06
C ARG A 153 -9.97 -31.61 10.72
N SER A 154 -9.71 -30.89 9.64
CA SER A 154 -9.70 -31.49 8.29
C SER A 154 -8.35 -32.10 7.90
N HIS A 155 -7.40 -32.20 8.84
CA HIS A 155 -6.06 -32.73 8.61
C HIS A 155 -5.29 -32.07 7.44
N LEU A 156 -5.60 -30.79 7.15
CA LEU A 156 -4.89 -30.04 6.14
C LEU A 156 -3.41 -29.90 6.53
N GLN A 157 -2.52 -30.26 5.62
CA GLN A 157 -1.10 -30.00 5.77
C GLN A 157 -0.79 -28.62 5.17
N ILE A 158 -0.25 -27.73 6.01
CA ILE A 158 0.25 -26.43 5.55
C ILE A 158 1.76 -26.57 5.36
N GLN A 159 2.21 -26.38 4.13
CA GLN A 159 3.63 -26.33 3.81
C GLN A 159 4.05 -24.89 3.60
N ASN A 160 5.21 -24.53 4.15
CA ASN A 160 5.83 -23.23 3.93
C ASN A 160 7.07 -23.44 3.07
N ASP A 161 6.88 -23.38 1.76
CA ASP A 161 7.96 -23.51 0.82
C ASP A 161 8.60 -22.15 0.52
N PRO A 162 9.93 -22.06 0.50
CA PRO A 162 10.59 -20.84 0.08
C PRO A 162 10.25 -20.53 -1.38
N PHE A 163 10.01 -19.27 -1.68
CA PHE A 163 9.77 -18.81 -3.04
C PHE A 163 11.09 -18.27 -3.63
N PRO A 164 11.86 -19.11 -4.33
CA PRO A 164 13.16 -18.70 -4.87
C PRO A 164 12.97 -17.71 -6.03
N PRO A 165 13.78 -16.64 -6.10
CA PRO A 165 13.75 -15.69 -7.20
C PRO A 165 14.00 -16.40 -8.55
N GLY A 166 13.20 -16.05 -9.56
CA GLY A 166 13.35 -16.60 -10.91
C GLY A 166 12.93 -18.05 -11.07
N SER A 167 12.24 -18.64 -10.11
CA SER A 167 11.80 -20.02 -10.16
C SER A 167 10.60 -20.22 -11.08
N ASP A 168 10.55 -21.39 -11.72
CA ASP A 168 9.35 -21.91 -12.39
C ASP A 168 8.37 -22.49 -11.35
N HIS A 169 8.00 -21.66 -10.37
CA HIS A 169 7.12 -22.07 -9.29
C HIS A 169 5.69 -22.29 -9.80
N TRP A 170 5.05 -23.37 -9.34
CA TRP A 170 3.70 -23.73 -9.78
C TRP A 170 2.70 -22.58 -9.65
N LEU A 171 2.78 -21.76 -8.59
CA LEU A 171 1.89 -20.62 -8.36
C LEU A 171 1.99 -19.58 -9.48
N LEU A 172 3.20 -19.32 -10.01
CA LEU A 172 3.38 -18.38 -11.11
C LEU A 172 2.81 -18.92 -12.42
N ARG A 173 2.89 -20.24 -12.62
CA ARG A 173 2.27 -20.89 -13.78
C ARG A 173 0.75 -20.80 -13.74
N GLU A 174 0.15 -21.11 -12.58
CA GLU A 174 -1.29 -20.97 -12.37
C GLU A 174 -1.76 -19.53 -12.55
N GLU A 175 -1.01 -18.55 -12.01
CA GLU A 175 -1.36 -17.14 -12.21
C GLU A 175 -1.28 -16.72 -13.67
N ALA A 176 -0.30 -17.20 -14.42
CA ALA A 176 -0.18 -16.92 -15.85
C ALA A 176 -1.36 -17.50 -16.64
N LEU A 177 -1.81 -18.71 -16.28
CA LEU A 177 -2.99 -19.35 -16.89
C LEU A 177 -4.29 -18.59 -16.61
N LEU A 178 -4.44 -18.00 -15.42
CA LEU A 178 -5.63 -17.21 -15.06
C LEU A 178 -5.69 -15.84 -15.75
N ARG A 179 -4.58 -15.37 -16.33
CA ARG A 179 -4.50 -14.10 -17.06
C ARG A 179 -4.65 -14.24 -18.58
N ALA A 180 -4.59 -15.45 -19.08
CA ALA A 180 -4.75 -15.74 -20.51
C ALA A 180 -6.23 -15.84 -20.92
#